data_57e710e3ae93dc88fc992b4aead8fc21
#
_entry.id   57e710e3ae93dc88fc992b4aead8fc21
#
_cell.length_a   1.000
_cell.length_b   1.000
_cell.length_c   1.000
_cell.angle_alpha   90.00
_cell.angle_beta   90.00
_cell.angle_gamma   90.00
#
_symmetry.space_group_name_H-M   'P 1'
#
loop_
_entity.id
_entity.type
_entity.pdbx_description
1 polymer ?
#
loop_
_entity_poly.entity_id
_entity_poly.type
_entity_poly.pdbx_seq_one_letter_code
_entity_poly.pdbx_strand_id
1 'polypeptide(L)'
;QALMFNTLHRDSAMTRPALADYVIVFRAPGENRVPIQSDVDNETWIEWARPVWLGIRETDTLNERVAREAADERHVCPLQLPLIERCVRLWSNKGETVLSPFAGIGSEGVVAVRQGRRFVGCELKASYWKTACEYLAAAEQQLALDVAA
;
A
#
# COMPACT_ATOMS: atom_id res chain seq x y z
N GLN A 1 -17.43 4.82 -0.61
CA GLN A 1 -18.52 4.46 0.32
C GLN A 1 -19.33 5.68 0.75
N ALA A 2 -18.70 6.82 1.11
CA ALA A 2 -19.43 8.03 1.50
C ALA A 2 -20.39 8.56 0.42
N LEU A 3 -19.99 8.48 -0.86
CA LEU A 3 -20.84 8.83 -1.98
C LEU A 3 -22.00 7.85 -2.16
N MET A 4 -21.80 6.57 -1.93
CA MET A 4 -22.84 5.54 -1.97
C MET A 4 -23.85 5.73 -0.83
N PHE A 5 -23.38 6.08 0.37
CA PHE A 5 -24.23 6.33 1.52
C PHE A 5 -25.18 7.53 1.29
N ASN A 6 -24.65 8.63 0.76
CA ASN A 6 -25.48 9.79 0.40
C ASN A 6 -26.51 9.48 -0.71
N THR A 7 -26.13 8.64 -1.68
CA THR A 7 -27.02 8.20 -2.74
C THR A 7 -28.12 7.30 -2.21
N LEU A 8 -27.79 6.37 -1.32
CA LEU A 8 -28.75 5.48 -0.66
C LEU A 8 -29.85 6.25 0.11
N HIS A 9 -29.47 7.36 0.75
CA HIS A 9 -30.42 8.18 1.53
C HIS A 9 -31.22 9.19 0.69
N ARG A 10 -30.77 9.52 -0.52
CA ARG A 10 -31.49 10.46 -1.42
C ARG A 10 -32.31 9.74 -2.47
N ASP A 11 -31.69 8.79 -3.16
CA ASP A 11 -32.33 7.98 -4.21
C ASP A 11 -31.54 6.68 -4.37
N SER A 12 -32.02 5.59 -3.78
CA SER A 12 -31.38 4.28 -3.82
C SER A 12 -31.32 3.65 -5.22
N ALA A 13 -32.10 4.16 -6.18
CA ALA A 13 -32.03 3.73 -7.56
C ALA A 13 -30.78 4.24 -8.31
N MET A 14 -30.14 5.28 -7.77
CA MET A 14 -28.93 5.91 -8.32
C MET A 14 -27.66 5.30 -7.76
N THR A 15 -27.59 3.99 -7.59
CA THR A 15 -26.36 3.31 -7.18
C THR A 15 -25.29 3.44 -8.26
N ARG A 16 -24.19 4.10 -7.94
CA ARG A 16 -23.01 4.07 -8.81
C ARG A 16 -22.29 2.76 -8.60
N PRO A 17 -22.04 1.97 -9.65
CA PRO A 17 -21.15 0.82 -9.51
C PRO A 17 -19.78 1.33 -9.06
N ALA A 18 -19.20 0.72 -8.05
CA ALA A 18 -17.81 0.94 -7.73
C ALA A 18 -16.98 0.51 -8.94
N LEU A 19 -16.09 1.39 -9.41
CA LEU A 19 -15.13 1.03 -10.44
C LEU A 19 -14.06 0.16 -9.78
N ALA A 20 -13.69 -0.93 -10.45
CA ALA A 20 -12.59 -1.76 -10.03
C ALA A 20 -11.26 -1.05 -10.33
N ASP A 21 -10.35 -1.06 -9.37
CA ASP A 21 -8.96 -0.73 -9.61
C ASP A 21 -8.22 -1.97 -10.14
N TYR A 22 -7.15 -1.76 -10.89
CA TYR A 22 -6.37 -2.84 -11.49
C TYR A 22 -4.93 -2.82 -10.98
N VAL A 23 -4.45 -3.97 -10.52
CA VAL A 23 -3.03 -4.19 -10.28
C VAL A 23 -2.44 -4.82 -11.53
N ILE A 24 -1.55 -4.09 -12.21
CA ILE A 24 -0.87 -4.58 -13.41
C ILE A 24 0.54 -4.99 -13.01
N VAL A 25 0.86 -6.26 -13.23
CA VAL A 25 2.16 -6.83 -12.90
C VAL A 25 3.00 -6.98 -14.17
N PHE A 26 4.19 -6.38 -14.17
CA PHE A 26 5.17 -6.54 -15.23
C PHE A 26 6.37 -7.32 -14.71
N ARG A 27 6.86 -8.24 -15.51
CA ARG A 27 8.10 -8.97 -15.22
C ARG A 27 9.23 -8.46 -16.14
N ALA A 28 10.35 -8.10 -15.55
CA ALA A 28 11.56 -7.81 -16.31
C ALA A 28 12.05 -9.10 -17.02
N PRO A 29 12.66 -9.00 -18.20
CA PRO A 29 13.26 -10.15 -18.88
C PRO A 29 14.32 -10.82 -18.01
N GLY A 30 14.43 -12.15 -18.11
CA GLY A 30 15.39 -12.96 -17.40
C GLY A 30 14.77 -13.75 -16.23
N GLU A 31 15.62 -14.46 -15.50
CA GLU A 31 15.22 -15.24 -14.33
C GLU A 31 15.55 -14.48 -13.04
N ASN A 32 14.73 -14.68 -12.01
CA ASN A 32 15.03 -14.16 -10.69
C ASN A 32 16.28 -14.84 -10.13
N ARG A 33 17.23 -14.08 -9.63
CA ARG A 33 18.43 -14.61 -8.96
C ARG A 33 18.09 -15.54 -7.81
N VAL A 34 17.09 -15.12 -7.04
CA VAL A 34 16.50 -15.90 -5.95
C VAL A 34 15.02 -16.04 -6.29
N PRO A 35 14.50 -17.27 -6.43
CA PRO A 35 13.07 -17.47 -6.63
C PRO A 35 12.26 -16.84 -5.49
N ILE A 36 11.10 -16.26 -5.82
CA ILE A 36 10.21 -15.73 -4.80
C ILE A 36 9.64 -16.90 -3.99
N GLN A 37 9.84 -16.84 -2.68
CA GLN A 37 9.29 -17.80 -1.72
C GLN A 37 8.16 -17.13 -0.96
N SER A 38 6.98 -17.75 -0.98
CA SER A 38 5.85 -17.22 -0.23
C SER A 38 6.15 -17.22 1.27
N ASP A 39 5.90 -16.10 1.92
CA ASP A 39 5.95 -15.94 3.38
C ASP A 39 4.55 -15.88 4.01
N VAL A 40 3.53 -16.28 3.25
CA VAL A 40 2.16 -16.51 3.71
C VAL A 40 1.83 -17.99 3.70
N ASP A 41 0.85 -18.40 4.52
CA ASP A 41 0.33 -19.76 4.51
C ASP A 41 -0.40 -20.07 3.19
N ASN A 42 -0.64 -21.36 2.94
CA ASN A 42 -1.24 -21.82 1.69
C ASN A 42 -2.67 -21.29 1.48
N GLU A 43 -3.44 -21.15 2.53
CA GLU A 43 -4.83 -20.68 2.44
C GLU A 43 -4.85 -19.19 2.03
N THR A 44 -4.06 -18.37 2.69
CA THR A 44 -3.87 -16.96 2.35
C THR A 44 -3.33 -16.81 0.93
N TRP A 45 -2.36 -17.63 0.53
CA TRP A 45 -1.82 -17.58 -0.83
C TRP A 45 -2.87 -17.90 -1.88
N ILE A 46 -3.69 -18.93 -1.68
CA ILE A 46 -4.78 -19.32 -2.58
C ILE A 46 -5.80 -18.18 -2.70
N GLU A 47 -6.12 -17.51 -1.60
CA GLU A 47 -7.03 -16.36 -1.62
C GLU A 47 -6.43 -15.20 -2.42
N TRP A 48 -5.16 -14.87 -2.19
CA TRP A 48 -4.49 -13.74 -2.85
C TRP A 48 -4.11 -14.04 -4.31
N ALA A 49 -4.03 -15.28 -4.70
CA ALA A 49 -3.83 -15.68 -6.10
C ALA A 49 -5.10 -15.53 -6.97
N ARG A 50 -6.24 -15.19 -6.37
CA ARG A 50 -7.47 -14.95 -7.12
C ARG A 50 -7.37 -13.68 -7.97
N PRO A 51 -8.04 -13.65 -9.14
CA PRO A 51 -7.98 -12.50 -10.04
C PRO A 51 -8.75 -11.27 -9.52
N VAL A 52 -9.57 -11.42 -8.50
CA VAL A 52 -10.33 -10.33 -7.86
C VAL A 52 -10.08 -10.36 -6.37
N TRP A 53 -9.58 -9.26 -5.85
CA TRP A 53 -9.35 -9.06 -4.42
C TRP A 53 -10.50 -8.28 -3.79
N LEU A 54 -11.20 -8.92 -2.88
CA LEU A 54 -12.26 -8.32 -2.10
C LEU A 54 -11.76 -7.91 -0.70
N GLY A 55 -12.58 -7.11 -0.01
CA GLY A 55 -12.33 -6.76 1.38
C GLY A 55 -11.28 -5.67 1.62
N ILE A 56 -10.70 -5.08 0.57
CA ILE A 56 -9.82 -3.92 0.70
C ILE A 56 -10.68 -2.68 0.89
N ARG A 57 -10.54 -2.03 2.05
CA ARG A 57 -11.30 -0.81 2.37
C ARG A 57 -10.53 0.42 1.91
N GLU A 58 -11.21 1.36 1.29
CA GLU A 58 -10.65 2.62 0.81
C GLU A 58 -10.03 3.49 1.93
N THR A 59 -10.45 3.28 3.18
CA THR A 59 -10.00 4.03 4.35
C THR A 59 -8.76 3.46 5.02
N ASP A 60 -8.31 2.25 4.63
CA ASP A 60 -7.14 1.60 5.23
C ASP A 60 -5.84 2.15 4.64
N THR A 61 -5.58 3.43 4.87
CA THR A 61 -4.45 4.18 4.34
C THR A 61 -3.67 4.89 5.44
N LEU A 62 -2.48 5.39 5.14
CA LEU A 62 -1.80 6.34 6.00
C LEU A 62 -2.58 7.67 6.06
N ASN A 63 -2.38 8.44 7.13
CA ASN A 63 -3.04 9.74 7.30
C ASN A 63 -2.35 10.82 6.45
N GLU A 64 -2.92 11.11 5.29
CA GLU A 64 -2.39 12.13 4.37
C GLU A 64 -2.55 13.57 4.87
N ARG A 65 -3.46 13.81 5.81
CA ARG A 65 -3.74 15.17 6.32
C ARG A 65 -2.54 15.80 6.99
N VAL A 66 -1.63 15.00 7.52
CA VAL A 66 -0.40 15.44 8.17
C VAL A 66 0.56 16.13 7.19
N ALA A 67 0.50 15.77 5.91
CA ALA A 67 1.39 16.29 4.87
C ALA A 67 0.80 17.43 4.04
N ARG A 68 -0.47 17.77 4.25
CA ARG A 68 -1.16 18.82 3.46
C ARG A 68 -0.70 20.22 3.88
N GLU A 69 -0.22 20.99 2.93
CA GLU A 69 0.18 22.39 3.12
C GLU A 69 -0.94 23.38 2.78
N ALA A 70 -1.88 23.01 1.90
CA ALA A 70 -2.98 23.85 1.46
C ALA A 70 -4.30 23.08 1.28
N ALA A 71 -5.43 23.81 1.38
CA ALA A 71 -6.78 23.24 1.21
C ALA A 71 -7.06 22.70 -0.19
N ASP A 72 -6.25 23.06 -1.18
CA ASP A 72 -6.41 22.72 -2.61
C ASP A 72 -5.80 21.38 -2.99
N GLU A 73 -5.02 20.74 -2.11
CA GLU A 73 -4.40 19.43 -2.33
C GLU A 73 -5.43 18.31 -2.14
N ARG A 74 -6.46 18.32 -2.97
CA ARG A 74 -7.57 17.36 -2.88
C ARG A 74 -7.25 16.00 -3.48
N HIS A 75 -6.08 15.85 -4.14
CA HIS A 75 -5.75 14.67 -4.95
C HIS A 75 -4.76 13.71 -4.30
N VAL A 76 -4.42 13.90 -3.04
CA VAL A 76 -3.59 12.92 -2.32
C VAL A 76 -4.49 11.77 -1.89
N CYS A 77 -4.41 10.68 -2.62
CA CYS A 77 -5.05 9.44 -2.26
C CYS A 77 -3.97 8.40 -1.96
N PRO A 78 -3.55 8.25 -0.69
CA PRO A 78 -2.61 7.21 -0.33
C PRO A 78 -3.18 5.85 -0.72
N LEU A 79 -2.30 4.96 -1.22
CA LEU A 79 -2.69 3.61 -1.57
C LEU A 79 -3.05 2.82 -0.31
N GLN A 80 -4.01 1.92 -0.42
CA GLN A 80 -4.47 1.10 0.69
C GLN A 80 -3.37 0.14 1.16
N LEU A 81 -3.12 0.14 2.46
CA LEU A 81 -2.06 -0.69 3.06
C LEU A 81 -2.26 -2.20 2.81
N PRO A 82 -3.49 -2.77 2.90
CA PRO A 82 -3.70 -4.18 2.58
C PRO A 82 -3.42 -4.54 1.11
N LEU A 83 -3.63 -3.61 0.17
CA LEU A 83 -3.29 -3.81 -1.23
C LEU A 83 -1.76 -3.90 -1.40
N ILE A 84 -1.04 -2.96 -0.80
CA ILE A 84 0.42 -2.92 -0.84
C ILE A 84 0.98 -4.19 -0.18
N GLU A 85 0.44 -4.62 0.96
CA GLU A 85 0.87 -5.82 1.66
C GLU A 85 0.81 -7.06 0.75
N ARG A 86 -0.32 -7.27 0.08
CA ARG A 86 -0.47 -8.39 -0.87
C ARG A 86 0.58 -8.32 -1.97
N CYS A 87 0.78 -7.15 -2.57
CA CYS A 87 1.78 -6.97 -3.63
C CYS A 87 3.21 -7.25 -3.13
N VAL A 88 3.59 -6.69 -1.99
CA VAL A 88 4.94 -6.86 -1.42
C VAL A 88 5.22 -8.33 -1.09
N ARG A 89 4.29 -9.02 -0.47
CA ARG A 89 4.47 -10.42 -0.04
C ARG A 89 4.38 -11.41 -1.20
N LEU A 90 3.56 -11.15 -2.22
CA LEU A 90 3.45 -12.03 -3.39
C LEU A 90 4.66 -11.92 -4.32
N TRP A 91 5.31 -10.75 -4.40
CA TRP A 91 6.32 -10.50 -5.45
C TRP A 91 7.70 -10.08 -4.93
N SER A 92 7.98 -10.24 -3.63
CA SER A 92 9.31 -10.03 -3.08
C SER A 92 9.63 -10.97 -1.92
N ASN A 93 10.92 -11.27 -1.73
CA ASN A 93 11.42 -11.98 -0.55
C ASN A 93 11.73 -11.01 0.59
N LYS A 94 11.71 -11.51 1.85
CA LYS A 94 12.26 -10.76 2.99
C LYS A 94 13.72 -10.37 2.72
N GLY A 95 14.11 -9.17 3.13
CA GLY A 95 15.44 -8.62 2.89
C GLY A 95 15.67 -8.04 1.50
N GLU A 96 14.77 -8.25 0.54
CA GLU A 96 14.83 -7.60 -0.77
C GLU A 96 14.40 -6.13 -0.69
N THR A 97 14.65 -5.38 -1.77
CA THR A 97 14.37 -3.95 -1.82
C THR A 97 13.12 -3.69 -2.65
N VAL A 98 12.16 -3.01 -2.06
CA VAL A 98 11.00 -2.42 -2.73
C VAL A 98 11.37 -1.00 -3.16
N LEU A 99 11.17 -0.68 -4.43
CA LEU A 99 11.39 0.65 -4.99
C LEU A 99 10.06 1.30 -5.35
N SER A 100 9.81 2.51 -4.85
CA SER A 100 8.70 3.35 -5.31
C SER A 100 9.24 4.64 -5.95
N PRO A 101 9.05 4.86 -7.25
CA PRO A 101 9.44 6.10 -7.91
C PRO A 101 8.51 7.28 -7.57
N PHE A 102 7.38 7.04 -6.92
CA PHE A 102 6.37 8.01 -6.53
C PHE A 102 5.91 7.73 -5.09
N ALA A 103 6.85 7.87 -4.14
CA ALA A 103 6.66 7.40 -2.77
C ALA A 103 5.55 8.12 -1.98
N GLY A 104 5.18 9.34 -2.38
CA GLY A 104 4.18 10.13 -1.66
C GLY A 104 4.54 10.27 -0.18
N ILE A 105 3.60 9.93 0.70
CA ILE A 105 3.81 9.89 2.14
C ILE A 105 4.38 8.56 2.66
N GLY A 106 4.85 7.68 1.76
CA GLY A 106 5.61 6.48 2.11
C GLY A 106 4.79 5.23 2.40
N SER A 107 3.56 5.10 1.89
CA SER A 107 2.69 3.94 2.16
C SER A 107 3.36 2.62 1.81
N GLU A 108 3.97 2.51 0.61
CA GLU A 108 4.70 1.32 0.16
C GLU A 108 5.91 1.02 1.05
N GLY A 109 6.60 2.08 1.49
CA GLY A 109 7.76 1.96 2.35
C GLY A 109 7.42 1.43 3.74
N VAL A 110 6.37 1.98 4.35
CA VAL A 110 5.89 1.53 5.67
C VAL A 110 5.51 0.04 5.64
N VAL A 111 4.79 -0.38 4.60
CA VAL A 111 4.42 -1.79 4.46
C VAL A 111 5.65 -2.66 4.18
N ALA A 112 6.55 -2.24 3.29
CA ALA A 112 7.78 -2.98 2.99
C ALA A 112 8.63 -3.21 4.24
N VAL A 113 8.86 -2.17 5.04
CA VAL A 113 9.62 -2.25 6.30
C VAL A 113 8.95 -3.19 7.30
N ARG A 114 7.64 -3.03 7.54
CA ARG A 114 6.87 -3.90 8.45
C ARG A 114 6.91 -5.37 8.04
N GLN A 115 7.03 -5.65 6.75
CA GLN A 115 7.14 -7.00 6.19
C GLN A 115 8.59 -7.51 6.08
N GLY A 116 9.56 -6.78 6.64
CA GLY A 116 10.98 -7.16 6.64
C GLY A 116 11.69 -6.98 5.30
N ARG A 117 11.21 -6.08 4.44
CA ARG A 117 11.87 -5.67 3.20
C ARG A 117 12.58 -4.33 3.41
N ARG A 118 13.58 -4.05 2.59
CA ARG A 118 14.17 -2.70 2.49
C ARG A 118 13.33 -1.84 1.57
N PHE A 119 13.39 -0.53 1.76
CA PHE A 119 12.66 0.42 0.93
C PHE A 119 13.57 1.50 0.37
N VAL A 120 13.33 1.85 -0.89
CA VAL A 120 13.90 3.04 -1.55
C VAL A 120 12.75 3.76 -2.21
N GLY A 121 12.58 5.05 -1.93
CA GLY A 121 11.51 5.86 -2.49
C GLY A 121 12.02 7.17 -3.07
N CYS A 122 11.36 7.65 -4.13
CA CYS A 122 11.55 8.99 -4.67
C CYS A 122 10.28 9.81 -4.45
N GLU A 123 10.43 11.02 -3.95
CA GLU A 123 9.33 11.97 -3.78
C GLU A 123 9.85 13.39 -4.04
N LEU A 124 9.14 14.15 -4.89
CA LEU A 124 9.54 15.50 -5.26
C LEU A 124 9.04 16.55 -4.28
N LYS A 125 7.89 16.30 -3.63
CA LYS A 125 7.31 17.26 -2.71
C LYS A 125 7.93 17.12 -1.32
N ALA A 126 8.62 18.17 -0.86
CA ALA A 126 9.38 18.16 0.39
C ALA A 126 8.52 17.82 1.61
N SER A 127 7.27 18.31 1.71
CA SER A 127 6.38 17.99 2.83
C SER A 127 6.00 16.50 2.85
N TYR A 128 5.74 15.88 1.69
CA TYR A 128 5.43 14.45 1.58
C TYR A 128 6.64 13.59 1.91
N TRP A 129 7.82 13.97 1.38
CA TRP A 129 9.08 13.33 1.70
C TRP A 129 9.36 13.34 3.22
N LYS A 130 9.19 14.50 3.88
CA LYS A 130 9.36 14.62 5.33
C LYS A 130 8.41 13.69 6.09
N THR A 131 7.12 13.71 5.75
CA THR A 131 6.11 12.83 6.34
C THR A 131 6.44 11.36 6.11
N ALA A 132 6.91 11.00 4.91
CA ALA A 132 7.35 9.64 4.60
C ALA A 132 8.51 9.21 5.51
N CYS A 133 9.51 10.05 5.72
CA CYS A 133 10.63 9.78 6.64
C CYS A 133 10.15 9.54 8.08
N GLU A 134 9.18 10.32 8.56
CA GLU A 134 8.60 10.17 9.91
C GLU A 134 7.86 8.82 10.04
N TYR A 135 7.05 8.46 9.05
CA TYR A 135 6.33 7.19 9.04
C TYR A 135 7.27 5.97 8.91
N LEU A 136 8.31 6.08 8.10
CA LEU A 136 9.32 5.03 7.94
C LEU A 136 10.10 4.82 9.25
N ALA A 137 10.56 5.90 9.89
CA ALA A 137 11.25 5.81 11.17
C ALA A 137 10.39 5.15 12.26
N ALA A 138 9.09 5.48 12.32
CA ALA A 138 8.16 4.84 13.24
C ALA A 138 7.95 3.34 12.91
N ALA A 139 7.90 2.97 11.63
CA ALA A 139 7.77 1.57 11.21
C ALA A 139 9.02 0.75 11.55
N GLU A 140 10.23 1.31 11.39
CA GLU A 140 11.49 0.68 11.78
C GLU A 140 11.60 0.47 13.30
N GLN A 141 11.19 1.46 14.08
CA GLN A 141 11.17 1.34 15.54
C GLN A 141 10.22 0.23 16.01
N GLN A 142 9.01 0.17 15.44
CA GLN A 142 8.07 -0.89 15.77
C GLN A 142 8.60 -2.27 15.41
N LEU A 143 9.18 -2.43 14.22
CA LEU A 143 9.78 -3.70 13.80
C LEU A 143 10.90 -4.15 14.75
N ALA A 144 11.74 -3.21 15.21
CA ALA A 144 12.81 -3.52 16.16
C ALA A 144 12.26 -3.99 17.51
N LEU A 145 11.16 -3.42 18.00
CA LEU A 145 10.49 -3.86 19.22
C LEU A 145 9.86 -5.25 19.06
N ASP A 146 9.20 -5.51 17.94
CA ASP A 146 8.55 -6.79 17.65
C ASP A 146 9.56 -7.94 17.52
N VAL A 147 10.79 -7.65 17.08
CA VAL A 147 11.89 -8.67 17.00
C VAL A 147 12.54 -8.91 18.35
N ALA A 148 12.46 -7.94 19.28
CA ALA A 148 13.06 -8.05 20.60
C ALA A 148 12.14 -8.72 21.65
N ALA A 149 10.86 -8.92 21.33
CA ALA A 149 9.84 -9.53 22.19
C ALA A 149 9.71 -11.03 21.97
#